data_fc5ab26bcc66d678e997d7e0e038be27
#
_entry.id   fc5ab26bcc66d678e997d7e0e038be27
#
_cell.length_a   1.000
_cell.length_b   1.000
_cell.length_c   1.000
_cell.angle_alpha   90.00
_cell.angle_beta   90.00
_cell.angle_gamma   90.00
#
_symmetry.space_group_name_H-M   'P 1'
#
loop_
_entity.id
_entity.type
_entity.pdbx_description
1 polymer ?
#
loop_
_entity_poly.entity_id
_entity_poly.type
_entity_poly.pdbx_seq_one_letter_code
_entity_poly.pdbx_strand_id
1 'polypeptide(L)'
;MTAAATAEAELLDLSRQLLAAVAAGDWAAYRRLVADDLTCFEPEAKGQLVEGLAFHEFYFRLPGDPAKPARPVTNTLASPVVKFFSDTVALVAYVRLTQTLDDAGRPVTKPCEETRLWQKVGGTWKHVHFHRSLPS
;
A
#
# COMPACT_ATOMS: atom_id res chain seq x y z
N MET A 1 1.82 -26.28 -7.34
CA MET A 1 1.17 -25.17 -6.62
C MET A 1 -0.34 -25.20 -6.91
N THR A 2 -1.18 -25.10 -5.89
CA THR A 2 -2.64 -25.08 -6.06
C THR A 2 -3.10 -23.75 -6.64
N ALA A 3 -4.30 -23.72 -7.23
CA ALA A 3 -4.90 -22.47 -7.73
C ALA A 3 -5.06 -21.43 -6.61
N ALA A 4 -5.46 -21.87 -5.39
CA ALA A 4 -5.60 -20.97 -4.24
C ALA A 4 -4.26 -20.38 -3.82
N ALA A 5 -3.17 -21.18 -3.76
CA ALA A 5 -1.84 -20.71 -3.44
C ALA A 5 -1.32 -19.71 -4.49
N THR A 6 -1.64 -19.94 -5.79
CA THR A 6 -1.27 -19.04 -6.87
C THR A 6 -2.01 -17.71 -6.76
N ALA A 7 -3.30 -17.72 -6.44
CA ALA A 7 -4.09 -16.51 -6.27
C ALA A 7 -3.64 -15.71 -5.04
N GLU A 8 -3.29 -16.38 -3.94
CA GLU A 8 -2.72 -15.74 -2.76
C GLU A 8 -1.40 -15.06 -3.09
N ALA A 9 -0.49 -15.75 -3.78
CA ALA A 9 0.80 -15.19 -4.20
C ALA A 9 0.62 -13.97 -5.11
N GLU A 10 -0.37 -14.00 -6.00
CA GLU A 10 -0.68 -12.87 -6.87
C GLU A 10 -1.08 -11.63 -6.07
N LEU A 11 -1.96 -11.77 -5.06
CA LEU A 11 -2.39 -10.65 -4.25
C LEU A 11 -1.29 -10.10 -3.36
N LEU A 12 -0.41 -10.95 -2.85
CA LEU A 12 0.77 -10.50 -2.10
C LEU A 12 1.72 -9.73 -3.01
N ASP A 13 1.91 -10.19 -4.24
CA ASP A 13 2.75 -9.50 -5.22
C ASP A 13 2.15 -8.13 -5.59
N LEU A 14 0.85 -8.05 -5.85
CA LEU A 14 0.17 -6.79 -6.14
C LEU A 14 0.29 -5.81 -4.96
N SER A 15 0.18 -6.30 -3.73
CA SER A 15 0.34 -5.47 -2.54
C SER A 15 1.77 -4.93 -2.43
N ARG A 16 2.78 -5.74 -2.76
CA ARG A 16 4.17 -5.28 -2.83
C ARG A 16 4.38 -4.25 -3.92
N GLN A 17 3.78 -4.43 -5.10
CA GLN A 17 3.84 -3.46 -6.18
C GLN A 17 3.23 -2.11 -5.77
N LEU A 18 2.11 -2.16 -5.05
CA LEU A 18 1.45 -0.96 -4.54
C LEU A 18 2.37 -0.18 -3.60
N LEU A 19 3.01 -0.86 -2.64
CA LEU A 19 3.95 -0.23 -1.72
C LEU A 19 5.20 0.28 -2.42
N ALA A 20 5.68 -0.42 -3.45
CA ALA A 20 6.80 0.04 -4.25
C ALA A 20 6.46 1.33 -5.01
N ALA A 21 5.25 1.43 -5.56
CA ALA A 21 4.77 2.64 -6.22
C ALA A 21 4.72 3.83 -5.25
N VAL A 22 4.24 3.61 -4.04
CA VAL A 22 4.22 4.64 -2.99
C VAL A 22 5.65 5.08 -2.64
N ALA A 23 6.55 4.15 -2.41
CA ALA A 23 7.93 4.45 -2.04
C ALA A 23 8.67 5.21 -3.14
N ALA A 24 8.40 4.88 -4.42
CA ALA A 24 9.04 5.53 -5.56
C ALA A 24 8.36 6.84 -5.97
N GLY A 25 7.19 7.16 -5.41
CA GLY A 25 6.40 8.29 -5.86
C GLY A 25 5.86 8.11 -7.29
N ASP A 26 5.64 6.89 -7.70
CA ASP A 26 5.20 6.55 -9.05
C ASP A 26 3.67 6.57 -9.12
N TRP A 27 3.11 7.73 -9.44
CA TRP A 27 1.67 7.93 -9.53
C TRP A 27 1.03 7.05 -10.61
N ALA A 28 1.66 6.90 -11.76
CA ALA A 28 1.10 6.09 -12.86
C ALA A 28 0.96 4.63 -12.46
N ALA A 29 1.98 4.06 -11.79
CA ALA A 29 1.94 2.69 -11.29
C ALA A 29 0.87 2.53 -10.20
N TYR A 30 0.81 3.48 -9.26
CA TYR A 30 -0.20 3.49 -8.19
C TYR A 30 -1.61 3.51 -8.78
N ARG A 31 -1.87 4.40 -9.72
CA ARG A 31 -3.18 4.57 -10.32
C ARG A 31 -3.65 3.33 -11.08
N ARG A 32 -2.74 2.58 -11.69
CA ARG A 32 -3.11 1.33 -12.37
C ARG A 32 -3.62 0.26 -11.41
N LEU A 33 -3.15 0.27 -10.17
CA LEU A 33 -3.49 -0.74 -9.16
C LEU A 33 -4.73 -0.37 -8.35
N VAL A 34 -5.14 0.90 -8.35
CA VAL A 34 -6.13 1.44 -7.41
C VAL A 34 -7.40 1.83 -8.15
N ALA A 35 -8.54 1.49 -7.55
CA ALA A 35 -9.85 1.89 -8.09
C ALA A 35 -10.05 3.39 -7.93
N ASP A 36 -10.76 4.01 -8.89
CA ASP A 36 -11.02 5.45 -8.87
C ASP A 36 -11.84 5.89 -7.65
N ASP A 37 -12.63 4.98 -7.09
CA ASP A 37 -13.47 5.22 -5.89
C ASP A 37 -12.86 4.65 -4.61
N LEU A 38 -11.55 4.50 -4.57
CA LEU A 38 -10.82 4.05 -3.37
C LEU A 38 -11.32 4.78 -2.13
N THR A 39 -11.48 4.02 -1.04
CA THR A 39 -11.70 4.60 0.29
C THR A 39 -10.59 4.16 1.24
N CYS A 40 -10.28 4.98 2.23
CA CYS A 40 -9.33 4.56 3.26
C CYS A 40 -9.44 5.37 4.55
N PHE A 41 -8.94 4.75 5.62
CA PHE A 41 -8.57 5.45 6.84
C PHE A 41 -7.06 5.37 6.98
N GLU A 42 -6.43 6.49 7.28
CA GLU A 42 -5.00 6.55 7.54
C GLU A 42 -4.65 7.74 8.43
N PRO A 43 -3.51 7.72 9.15
CA PRO A 43 -3.18 8.77 10.11
C PRO A 43 -3.16 10.18 9.53
N GLU A 44 -2.74 10.34 8.29
CA GLU A 44 -2.64 11.64 7.62
C GLU A 44 -4.00 12.30 7.41
N ALA A 45 -5.07 11.50 7.35
CA ALA A 45 -6.44 12.00 7.15
C ALA A 45 -7.11 12.48 8.44
N LYS A 46 -6.46 12.32 9.57
CA LYS A 46 -6.92 12.87 10.87
C LYS A 46 -8.34 12.45 11.25
N GLY A 47 -8.68 11.18 11.06
CA GLY A 47 -9.98 10.63 11.43
C GLY A 47 -11.07 10.77 10.37
N GLN A 48 -10.76 11.33 9.22
CA GLN A 48 -11.70 11.42 8.12
C GLN A 48 -11.62 10.20 7.21
N LEU A 49 -12.75 9.78 6.65
CA LEU A 49 -12.75 8.79 5.59
C LEU A 49 -12.31 9.47 4.29
N VAL A 50 -11.25 8.95 3.69
CA VAL A 50 -10.79 9.40 2.37
C VAL A 50 -11.60 8.70 1.30
N GLU A 51 -12.08 9.46 0.31
CA GLU A 51 -12.79 8.93 -0.85
C GLU A 51 -12.10 9.42 -2.13
N GLY A 52 -11.86 8.51 -3.07
CA GLY A 52 -11.27 8.83 -4.36
C GLY A 52 -9.75 8.96 -4.29
N LEU A 53 -9.16 9.50 -5.35
CA LEU A 53 -7.70 9.52 -5.54
C LEU A 53 -7.03 10.85 -5.25
N ALA A 54 -7.79 11.95 -5.17
CA ALA A 54 -7.21 13.29 -5.05
C ALA A 54 -6.35 13.48 -3.81
N PHE A 55 -6.77 12.90 -2.66
CA PHE A 55 -6.01 12.98 -1.42
C PHE A 55 -4.60 12.39 -1.57
N HIS A 56 -4.50 11.22 -2.21
CA HIS A 56 -3.19 10.57 -2.41
C HIS A 56 -2.40 11.23 -3.53
N GLU A 57 -3.06 11.66 -4.60
CA GLU A 57 -2.38 12.34 -5.71
C GLU A 57 -1.60 13.55 -5.22
N PHE A 58 -2.13 14.28 -4.25
CA PHE A 58 -1.44 15.41 -3.63
C PHE A 58 -0.02 15.03 -3.20
N TYR A 59 0.13 13.90 -2.48
CA TYR A 59 1.44 13.47 -1.98
C TYR A 59 2.38 13.03 -3.12
N PHE A 60 1.84 12.35 -4.14
CA PHE A 60 2.64 11.94 -5.29
C PHE A 60 3.12 13.12 -6.13
N ARG A 61 2.39 14.24 -6.11
CA ARG A 61 2.73 15.43 -6.89
C ARG A 61 3.67 16.38 -6.15
N LEU A 62 3.99 16.14 -4.89
CA LEU A 62 4.91 16.98 -4.15
C LEU A 62 6.31 16.86 -4.76
N PRO A 63 7.00 18.01 -5.01
CA PRO A 63 8.37 17.96 -5.51
C PRO A 63 9.30 17.47 -4.41
N GLY A 64 10.30 16.66 -4.79
CA GLY A 64 11.38 16.32 -3.89
C GLY A 64 12.25 17.53 -3.61
N ASP A 65 12.98 17.53 -2.49
CA ASP A 65 13.96 18.56 -2.18
C ASP A 65 15.27 18.23 -2.91
N PRO A 66 15.69 19.02 -3.92
CA PRO A 66 16.91 18.72 -4.67
C PRO A 66 18.19 18.85 -3.81
N ALA A 67 18.10 19.53 -2.66
CA ALA A 67 19.22 19.66 -1.74
C ALA A 67 19.40 18.43 -0.84
N LYS A 68 18.43 17.51 -0.82
CA LYS A 68 18.48 16.30 0.01
C LYS A 68 18.50 15.07 -0.89
N PRO A 69 19.48 14.17 -0.72
CA PRO A 69 19.49 12.92 -1.48
C PRO A 69 18.26 12.07 -1.11
N ALA A 70 17.76 11.30 -2.10
CA ALA A 70 16.70 10.36 -1.85
C ALA A 70 17.14 9.33 -0.80
N ARG A 71 16.29 9.08 0.20
CA ARG A 71 16.57 8.06 1.22
C ARG A 71 16.19 6.69 0.68
N PRO A 72 16.98 5.65 0.97
CA PRO A 72 16.56 4.30 0.64
C PRO A 72 15.33 3.92 1.45
N VAL A 73 14.37 3.26 0.81
CA VAL A 73 13.15 2.79 1.45
C VAL A 73 12.88 1.36 1.00
N THR A 74 12.72 0.46 1.96
CA THR A 74 12.30 -0.92 1.70
C THR A 74 11.07 -1.22 2.55
N ASN A 75 10.03 -1.76 1.93
CA ASN A 75 8.82 -2.18 2.61
C ASN A 75 8.73 -3.70 2.62
N THR A 76 8.47 -4.26 3.79
CA THR A 76 8.28 -5.70 3.98
C THR A 76 6.89 -5.95 4.53
N LEU A 77 6.19 -6.94 3.96
CA LEU A 77 4.93 -7.43 4.49
C LEU A 77 5.24 -8.54 5.48
N ALA A 78 5.19 -8.22 6.78
CA ALA A 78 5.47 -9.20 7.83
C ALA A 78 4.19 -9.95 8.21
N SER A 79 4.30 -11.28 8.28
CA SER A 79 3.20 -12.19 8.67
C SER A 79 1.91 -11.94 7.88
N PRO A 80 1.97 -11.89 6.54
CA PRO A 80 0.79 -11.55 5.75
C PRO A 80 -0.26 -12.66 5.79
N VAL A 81 -1.52 -12.23 5.79
CA VAL A 81 -2.68 -13.12 5.71
C VAL A 81 -3.52 -12.67 4.52
N VAL A 82 -3.92 -13.61 3.69
CA VAL A 82 -4.85 -13.37 2.58
C VAL A 82 -6.12 -14.16 2.84
N LYS A 83 -7.27 -13.48 2.80
CA LYS A 83 -8.58 -14.10 2.95
C LYS A 83 -9.42 -13.81 1.72
N PHE A 84 -9.87 -14.88 1.05
CA PHE A 84 -10.79 -14.75 -0.08
C PHE A 84 -12.22 -14.86 0.42
N PHE A 85 -13.04 -13.87 0.10
CA PHE A 85 -14.48 -13.91 0.39
C PHE A 85 -15.27 -14.44 -0.80
N SER A 86 -14.68 -14.37 -1.99
CA SER A 86 -15.19 -14.93 -3.24
C SER A 86 -14.01 -15.01 -4.23
N ASP A 87 -14.27 -15.43 -5.45
CA ASP A 87 -13.27 -15.43 -6.50
C ASP A 87 -12.82 -14.02 -6.91
N THR A 88 -13.57 -13.00 -6.50
CA THR A 88 -13.36 -11.62 -6.95
C THR A 88 -13.16 -10.63 -5.80
N VAL A 89 -13.17 -11.08 -4.55
CA VAL A 89 -12.98 -10.20 -3.38
C VAL A 89 -12.04 -10.87 -2.39
N ALA A 90 -10.99 -10.14 -1.99
CA ALA A 90 -10.03 -10.63 -1.01
C ALA A 90 -9.54 -9.52 -0.09
N LEU A 91 -9.16 -9.94 1.11
CA LEU A 91 -8.53 -9.08 2.11
C LEU A 91 -7.08 -9.52 2.29
N VAL A 92 -6.18 -8.56 2.32
CA VAL A 92 -4.76 -8.77 2.65
C VAL A 92 -4.43 -7.96 3.89
N ALA A 93 -3.97 -8.62 4.94
CA ALA A 93 -3.61 -7.96 6.20
C ALA A 93 -2.19 -8.36 6.60
N TYR A 94 -1.43 -7.41 7.11
CA TYR A 94 -0.03 -7.62 7.48
C TYR A 94 0.47 -6.47 8.35
N VAL A 95 1.63 -6.66 8.96
CA VAL A 95 2.40 -5.55 9.51
C VAL A 95 3.39 -5.10 8.44
N ARG A 96 3.29 -3.85 8.04
CA ARG A 96 4.26 -3.25 7.12
C ARG A 96 5.46 -2.77 7.92
N LEU A 97 6.63 -3.28 7.58
CA LEU A 97 7.89 -2.81 8.13
C LEU A 97 8.57 -1.95 7.08
N THR A 98 8.74 -0.67 7.38
CA THR A 98 9.42 0.27 6.49
C THR A 98 10.83 0.50 7.01
N GLN A 99 11.82 0.05 6.25
CA GLN A 99 13.23 0.26 6.56
C GLN A 99 13.73 1.48 5.78
N THR A 100 14.29 2.43 6.48
CA THR A 100 14.79 3.67 5.91
C THR A 100 15.91 4.23 6.78
N LEU A 101 16.28 5.48 6.55
CA LEU A 101 17.25 6.20 7.38
C LEU A 101 16.54 7.34 8.10
N ASP A 102 16.97 7.63 9.33
CA ASP A 102 16.51 8.82 10.04
C ASP A 102 17.28 10.07 9.57
N ASP A 103 16.98 11.22 10.14
CA ASP A 103 17.61 12.49 9.76
C ASP A 103 19.13 12.51 10.02
N ALA A 104 19.62 11.67 10.93
CA ALA A 104 21.04 11.52 11.21
C ALA A 104 21.73 10.48 10.30
N GLY A 105 21.00 9.89 9.34
CA GLY A 105 21.52 8.86 8.42
C GLY A 105 21.63 7.48 9.04
N ARG A 106 20.96 7.21 10.17
CA ARG A 106 20.98 5.91 10.83
C ARG A 106 19.84 5.03 10.34
N PRO A 107 20.05 3.71 10.23
CA PRO A 107 18.96 2.80 9.90
C PRO A 107 17.83 2.85 10.91
N VAL A 108 16.60 2.86 10.45
CA VAL A 108 15.40 2.81 11.28
C VAL A 108 14.36 1.94 10.61
N THR A 109 13.64 1.14 11.42
CA THR A 109 12.51 0.32 10.98
C THR A 109 11.25 0.85 11.66
N LYS A 110 10.27 1.24 10.85
CA LYS A 110 8.99 1.77 11.33
C LYS A 110 7.88 0.79 11.01
N PRO A 111 7.14 0.29 12.02
CA PRO A 111 6.01 -0.59 11.77
C PRO A 111 4.71 0.19 11.57
N CYS A 112 3.81 -0.36 10.79
CA CYS A 112 2.40 0.03 10.80
C CYS A 112 1.53 -1.16 10.43
N GLU A 113 0.27 -1.12 10.87
CA GLU A 113 -0.70 -2.16 10.58
C GLU A 113 -1.50 -1.75 9.36
N GLU A 114 -1.66 -2.67 8.40
CA GLU A 114 -2.41 -2.40 7.19
C GLU A 114 -3.37 -3.53 6.87
N THR A 115 -4.60 -3.16 6.52
CA THR A 115 -5.60 -4.06 5.95
C THR A 115 -6.01 -3.49 4.61
N ARG A 116 -5.91 -4.29 3.54
CA ARG A 116 -6.25 -3.89 2.18
C ARG A 116 -7.32 -4.79 1.60
N LEU A 117 -8.29 -4.20 0.94
CA LEU A 117 -9.30 -4.94 0.18
C LEU A 117 -9.04 -4.81 -1.31
N TRP A 118 -9.07 -5.95 -1.98
CA TRP A 118 -8.90 -6.06 -3.42
C TRP A 118 -10.16 -6.65 -4.05
N GLN A 119 -10.56 -6.09 -5.17
CA GLN A 119 -11.72 -6.57 -5.93
C GLN A 119 -11.33 -6.77 -7.38
N LYS A 120 -11.71 -7.92 -7.93
CA LYS A 120 -11.45 -8.23 -9.33
C LYS A 120 -12.63 -7.74 -10.18
N VAL A 121 -12.34 -6.84 -11.10
CA VAL A 121 -13.33 -6.25 -12.01
C VAL A 121 -12.84 -6.44 -13.43
N GLY A 122 -13.64 -7.08 -14.27
CA GLY A 122 -13.24 -7.36 -15.64
C GLY A 122 -11.95 -8.17 -15.75
N GLY A 123 -11.71 -9.09 -14.81
CA GLY A 123 -10.51 -9.92 -14.80
C GLY A 123 -9.27 -9.27 -14.20
N THR A 124 -9.38 -8.02 -13.72
CA THR A 124 -8.25 -7.27 -13.16
C THR A 124 -8.48 -6.94 -11.69
N TRP A 125 -7.52 -7.28 -10.83
CA TRP A 125 -7.57 -6.89 -9.42
C TRP A 125 -7.34 -5.40 -9.27
N LYS A 126 -8.21 -4.74 -8.48
CA LYS A 126 -8.08 -3.33 -8.10
C LYS A 126 -8.14 -3.19 -6.59
N HIS A 127 -7.29 -2.33 -6.05
CA HIS A 127 -7.27 -1.98 -4.65
C HIS A 127 -8.42 -1.01 -4.37
N VAL A 128 -9.36 -1.41 -3.51
CA VAL A 128 -10.63 -0.67 -3.33
C VAL A 128 -10.78 -0.02 -1.96
N HIS A 129 -10.06 -0.51 -0.95
CA HIS A 129 -10.10 0.07 0.39
C HIS A 129 -8.85 -0.30 1.18
N PHE A 130 -8.41 0.58 2.06
CA PHE A 130 -7.42 0.20 3.07
C PHE A 130 -7.61 0.96 4.37
N HIS A 131 -7.09 0.37 5.43
CA HIS A 131 -6.99 0.99 6.74
C HIS A 131 -5.54 0.82 7.21
N ARG A 132 -4.88 1.92 7.48
CA ARG A 132 -3.53 1.93 8.00
C ARG A 132 -3.52 2.62 9.36
N SER A 133 -2.90 1.97 10.34
CA SER A 133 -2.77 2.52 11.68
C SER A 133 -1.35 2.33 12.20
N LEU A 134 -0.95 3.24 13.07
CA LEU A 134 0.33 3.13 13.76
C LEU A 134 0.11 2.33 15.03
N PRO A 135 1.02 1.39 15.39
CA PRO A 135 0.94 0.69 16.65
C PRO A 135 1.10 1.69 17.80
N SER A 136 0.34 1.46 18.84
CA SER A 136 0.37 2.30 20.04
C SER A 136 1.55 1.97 20.95
#